data_ffbbbdfbeffa6b9dceb32be36185699b
#
_entry.id   ffbbbdfbeffa6b9dceb32be36185699b
#
_cell.length_a   1.000
_cell.length_b   1.000
_cell.length_c   1.000
_cell.angle_alpha   90.00
_cell.angle_beta   90.00
_cell.angle_gamma   90.00
#
_symmetry.space_group_name_H-M   'P 1'
#
loop_
_entity.id
_entity.type
_entity.pdbx_description
1 polymer ?
#
loop_
_entity_poly.entity_id
_entity_poly.type
_entity_poly.pdbx_seq_one_letter_code
_entity_poly.pdbx_strand_id
1 'polypeptide(L)'
;MDYHATIGTTRHLFGSLREVMAIATPRRSGDLLAGVAAESAQQRMAARMALADTPLATFLNEALIPYEDDAVTRLIIDSHDGAAFAPIAHLTVGDFRDWLLSESATPAALAAIRLGVTPEMAAAVSKLMRNQDLIVAARKCQVTTRFRNTIGLPGRMSVRLQPNHPTDDARGIAASLLDGLMYGAGDAVIGINPASDSLAVLIELMKSLDDTISRFAIPTQSCVLTHVTSQIKAIEQGAPLDLVFQSIGGTEQTNTSFGVTLAILDEAQAAARSLKRGTVGHNVMYFETGQGSALSARANHGVDQQTCEARAYAVARRYSPLLINSVVGFIGPEYLYDGKQIIRAGLEDHFCGKLMGLPIGCDVCYTNHAEADSDDMDTLLLLLATAGVTFVIAVPGADDVMLNYQSLSFHDALYARSVLGLKPAPEFERWLIQMGIAGEDGGIKRVAAGHPLLAGIAAQHRLGAPDGNNASGGQAHGAP
;
A
#
# COMPACT_ATOMS: atom_id res chain seq x y z
N MET A 1 -10.39 -1.66 -33.35
CA MET A 1 -9.13 -2.30 -33.80
C MET A 1 -9.32 -3.80 -33.71
N ASP A 2 -8.82 -4.61 -34.68
CA ASP A 2 -8.93 -6.06 -34.56
C ASP A 2 -7.72 -6.60 -33.81
N TYR A 3 -7.93 -6.98 -32.54
CA TYR A 3 -6.88 -7.56 -31.70
C TYR A 3 -6.74 -9.05 -32.04
N HIS A 4 -5.58 -9.45 -32.51
CA HIS A 4 -5.35 -10.85 -32.86
C HIS A 4 -3.87 -11.24 -32.77
N ALA A 5 -3.63 -12.53 -32.62
CA ALA A 5 -2.32 -13.13 -32.76
C ALA A 5 -2.44 -14.57 -33.29
N THR A 6 -1.40 -15.06 -33.95
CA THR A 6 -1.35 -16.43 -34.48
C THR A 6 -0.27 -17.21 -33.74
N ILE A 7 -0.61 -18.36 -33.17
CA ILE A 7 0.34 -19.29 -32.53
C ILE A 7 0.24 -20.62 -33.28
N GLY A 8 1.33 -21.00 -33.95
CA GLY A 8 1.34 -22.14 -34.86
C GLY A 8 0.35 -21.91 -35.98
N THR A 9 -0.68 -22.75 -36.10
CA THR A 9 -1.76 -22.64 -37.09
C THR A 9 -3.03 -22.01 -36.54
N THR A 10 -3.08 -21.71 -35.24
CA THR A 10 -4.29 -21.20 -34.59
C THR A 10 -4.26 -19.68 -34.55
N ARG A 11 -5.25 -19.03 -35.11
CA ARG A 11 -5.49 -17.59 -35.00
C ARG A 11 -6.45 -17.34 -33.84
N HIS A 12 -6.00 -16.52 -32.88
CA HIS A 12 -6.80 -16.03 -31.77
C HIS A 12 -7.27 -14.61 -32.08
N LEU A 13 -8.56 -14.35 -31.86
CA LEU A 13 -9.21 -13.06 -32.10
C LEU A 13 -9.77 -12.58 -30.76
N PHE A 14 -9.66 -11.28 -30.48
CA PHE A 14 -10.17 -10.63 -29.24
C PHE A 14 -11.02 -9.44 -29.66
N GLY A 15 -12.21 -9.31 -29.08
CA GLY A 15 -13.22 -8.34 -29.52
C GLY A 15 -13.00 -6.90 -29.04
N SER A 16 -12.13 -6.69 -28.02
CA SER A 16 -11.90 -5.37 -27.45
C SER A 16 -10.56 -5.29 -26.70
N LEU A 17 -10.08 -4.06 -26.46
CA LEU A 17 -8.90 -3.83 -25.63
C LEU A 17 -9.09 -4.40 -24.21
N ARG A 18 -10.29 -4.25 -23.63
CA ARG A 18 -10.62 -4.82 -22.32
C ARG A 18 -10.43 -6.34 -22.28
N GLU A 19 -10.91 -7.05 -23.31
CA GLU A 19 -10.75 -8.51 -23.41
C GLU A 19 -9.28 -8.91 -23.55
N VAL A 20 -8.51 -8.23 -24.40
CA VAL A 20 -7.06 -8.47 -24.53
C VAL A 20 -6.35 -8.28 -23.21
N MET A 21 -6.65 -7.19 -22.50
CA MET A 21 -6.06 -6.88 -21.20
C MET A 21 -6.34 -7.98 -20.18
N ALA A 22 -7.59 -8.41 -20.06
CA ALA A 22 -8.00 -9.44 -19.11
C ALA A 22 -7.35 -10.79 -19.41
N ILE A 23 -7.40 -11.24 -20.66
CA ILE A 23 -6.84 -12.53 -21.08
C ILE A 23 -5.30 -12.55 -21.02
N ALA A 24 -4.62 -11.41 -21.24
CA ALA A 24 -3.15 -11.30 -21.14
C ALA A 24 -2.64 -11.41 -19.70
N THR A 25 -3.51 -11.22 -18.70
CA THR A 25 -3.16 -11.19 -17.28
C THR A 25 -2.56 -12.55 -16.83
N PRO A 26 -1.50 -12.56 -15.99
CA PRO A 26 -1.06 -13.77 -15.32
C PRO A 26 -2.24 -14.41 -14.57
N ARG A 27 -2.26 -15.75 -14.52
CA ARG A 27 -3.37 -16.47 -13.89
C ARG A 27 -3.62 -15.95 -12.46
N ARG A 28 -4.88 -15.58 -12.20
CA ARG A 28 -5.38 -15.11 -10.91
C ARG A 28 -6.67 -15.86 -10.59
N SER A 29 -6.83 -16.23 -9.34
CA SER A 29 -8.05 -16.91 -8.87
C SER A 29 -9.28 -16.03 -9.01
N GLY A 30 -9.17 -14.73 -8.68
CA GLY A 30 -10.27 -13.80 -8.85
C GLY A 30 -10.72 -13.60 -10.29
N ASP A 31 -9.78 -13.53 -11.25
CA ASP A 31 -10.13 -13.39 -12.66
C ASP A 31 -10.81 -14.65 -13.21
N LEU A 32 -10.42 -15.84 -12.70
CA LEU A 32 -11.10 -17.09 -13.00
C LEU A 32 -12.53 -17.08 -12.46
N LEU A 33 -12.71 -16.65 -11.22
CA LEU A 33 -14.02 -16.54 -10.57
C LEU A 33 -14.94 -15.55 -11.31
N ALA A 34 -14.37 -14.44 -11.79
CA ALA A 34 -15.08 -13.41 -12.54
C ALA A 34 -15.34 -13.81 -14.02
N GLY A 35 -14.78 -14.91 -14.50
CA GLY A 35 -14.95 -15.38 -15.87
C GLY A 35 -14.23 -14.52 -16.93
N VAL A 36 -13.20 -13.76 -16.53
CA VAL A 36 -12.43 -12.88 -17.43
C VAL A 36 -11.02 -13.41 -17.74
N ALA A 37 -10.61 -14.50 -17.09
CA ALA A 37 -9.30 -15.10 -17.28
C ALA A 37 -9.19 -15.86 -18.60
N ALA A 38 -7.95 -16.03 -19.08
CA ALA A 38 -7.65 -16.91 -20.20
C ALA A 38 -8.05 -18.37 -19.91
N GLU A 39 -8.69 -19.03 -20.88
CA GLU A 39 -9.06 -20.45 -20.82
C GLU A 39 -7.84 -21.38 -20.90
N SER A 40 -6.75 -20.92 -21.52
CA SER A 40 -5.52 -21.68 -21.70
C SER A 40 -4.28 -20.79 -21.65
N ALA A 41 -3.11 -21.42 -21.40
CA ALA A 41 -1.82 -20.75 -21.52
C ALA A 41 -1.54 -20.26 -22.96
N GLN A 42 -2.03 -20.97 -23.96
CA GLN A 42 -1.88 -20.59 -25.37
C GLN A 42 -2.70 -19.33 -25.68
N GLN A 43 -3.97 -19.26 -25.24
CA GLN A 43 -4.80 -18.08 -25.39
C GLN A 43 -4.19 -16.86 -24.67
N ARG A 44 -3.67 -17.04 -23.45
CA ARG A 44 -2.96 -15.98 -22.72
C ARG A 44 -1.73 -15.48 -23.47
N MET A 45 -0.95 -16.38 -24.05
CA MET A 45 0.21 -15.99 -24.84
C MET A 45 -0.21 -15.21 -26.09
N ALA A 46 -1.25 -15.64 -26.79
CA ALA A 46 -1.79 -14.92 -27.94
C ALA A 46 -2.27 -13.51 -27.56
N ALA A 47 -2.96 -13.38 -26.43
CA ALA A 47 -3.39 -12.06 -25.92
C ALA A 47 -2.20 -11.16 -25.58
N ARG A 48 -1.13 -11.71 -24.97
CA ARG A 48 0.11 -10.95 -24.73
C ARG A 48 0.81 -10.49 -26.00
N MET A 49 0.81 -11.31 -27.04
CA MET A 49 1.35 -10.92 -28.36
C MET A 49 0.51 -9.77 -28.95
N ALA A 50 -0.81 -9.91 -28.99
CA ALA A 50 -1.70 -8.85 -29.46
C ALA A 50 -1.55 -7.56 -28.64
N LEU A 51 -1.41 -7.68 -27.32
CA LEU A 51 -1.18 -6.54 -26.41
C LEU A 51 0.18 -5.88 -26.66
N ALA A 52 1.23 -6.66 -26.95
CA ALA A 52 2.55 -6.11 -27.23
C ALA A 52 2.55 -5.23 -28.49
N ASP A 53 1.76 -5.59 -29.49
CA ASP A 53 1.63 -4.84 -30.74
C ASP A 53 0.64 -3.66 -30.64
N THR A 54 -0.06 -3.50 -29.51
CA THR A 54 -1.04 -2.42 -29.29
C THR A 54 -0.34 -1.10 -29.02
N PRO A 55 -0.61 -0.02 -29.82
CA PRO A 55 -0.06 1.31 -29.56
C PRO A 55 -0.53 1.87 -28.23
N LEU A 56 0.34 2.55 -27.47
CA LEU A 56 -0.04 3.22 -26.21
C LEU A 56 -1.17 4.23 -26.40
N ALA A 57 -1.20 4.94 -27.55
CA ALA A 57 -2.25 5.89 -27.87
C ALA A 57 -3.65 5.26 -27.95
N THR A 58 -3.75 3.95 -28.13
CA THR A 58 -5.05 3.24 -28.15
C THR A 58 -5.78 3.36 -26.81
N PHE A 59 -5.05 3.37 -25.68
CA PHE A 59 -5.62 3.49 -24.34
C PHE A 59 -6.29 4.85 -24.08
N LEU A 60 -5.99 5.87 -24.89
CA LEU A 60 -6.63 7.17 -24.81
C LEU A 60 -7.90 7.25 -25.68
N ASN A 61 -8.07 6.33 -26.64
CA ASN A 61 -9.17 6.33 -27.59
C ASN A 61 -10.19 5.20 -27.34
N GLU A 62 -9.78 4.15 -26.63
CA GLU A 62 -10.61 2.99 -26.28
C GLU A 62 -10.54 2.74 -24.77
N ALA A 63 -11.45 3.36 -24.04
CA ALA A 63 -11.55 3.20 -22.60
C ALA A 63 -12.03 1.78 -22.24
N LEU A 64 -11.44 1.16 -21.20
CA LEU A 64 -11.84 -0.17 -20.73
C LEU A 64 -13.23 -0.16 -20.08
N ILE A 65 -13.60 0.93 -19.44
CA ILE A 65 -14.94 1.22 -18.92
C ILE A 65 -15.37 2.53 -19.58
N PRO A 66 -16.58 2.64 -20.14
CA PRO A 66 -17.03 3.86 -20.80
C PRO A 66 -16.93 5.11 -19.92
N TYR A 67 -16.60 6.25 -20.53
CA TYR A 67 -16.41 7.52 -19.83
C TYR A 67 -17.66 7.94 -19.02
N GLU A 68 -18.85 7.71 -19.61
CA GLU A 68 -20.13 8.06 -19.00
C GLU A 68 -20.48 7.20 -17.79
N ASP A 69 -19.94 5.97 -17.74
CA ASP A 69 -20.34 4.94 -16.78
C ASP A 69 -19.50 4.96 -15.49
N ASP A 70 -18.35 5.69 -15.47
CA ASP A 70 -17.41 5.55 -14.36
C ASP A 70 -16.60 6.82 -14.07
N ALA A 71 -16.71 7.37 -12.85
CA ALA A 71 -15.99 8.57 -12.43
C ALA A 71 -14.46 8.37 -12.41
N VAL A 72 -13.97 7.14 -12.22
CA VAL A 72 -12.53 6.87 -12.26
C VAL A 72 -12.03 6.95 -13.70
N THR A 73 -12.80 6.46 -14.68
CA THR A 73 -12.50 6.65 -16.11
C THR A 73 -12.47 8.14 -16.47
N ARG A 74 -13.47 8.92 -16.03
CA ARG A 74 -13.47 10.38 -16.22
C ARG A 74 -12.21 11.01 -15.64
N LEU A 75 -11.85 10.67 -14.40
CA LEU A 75 -10.65 11.17 -13.75
C LEU A 75 -9.38 10.83 -14.54
N ILE A 76 -9.24 9.61 -15.03
CA ILE A 76 -8.07 9.16 -15.81
C ILE A 76 -7.92 9.98 -17.10
N ILE A 77 -9.01 10.13 -17.84
CA ILE A 77 -9.03 10.83 -19.14
C ILE A 77 -8.80 12.34 -18.94
N ASP A 78 -9.56 12.96 -18.01
CA ASP A 78 -9.53 14.41 -17.79
C ASP A 78 -8.23 14.91 -17.16
N SER A 79 -7.52 14.05 -16.39
CA SER A 79 -6.24 14.40 -15.77
C SER A 79 -5.00 13.97 -16.56
N HIS A 80 -5.17 13.39 -17.75
CA HIS A 80 -4.07 12.94 -18.59
C HIS A 80 -3.23 14.11 -19.09
N ASP A 81 -1.91 14.02 -18.91
CA ASP A 81 -0.94 15.01 -19.39
C ASP A 81 -0.38 14.61 -20.76
N GLY A 82 -0.95 15.19 -21.82
CA GLY A 82 -0.51 14.94 -23.18
C GLY A 82 0.95 15.36 -23.46
N ALA A 83 1.47 16.37 -22.76
CA ALA A 83 2.88 16.79 -22.92
C ALA A 83 3.82 15.76 -22.30
N ALA A 84 3.47 15.21 -21.13
CA ALA A 84 4.20 14.11 -20.49
C ALA A 84 4.07 12.81 -21.30
N PHE A 85 2.99 12.60 -22.03
CA PHE A 85 2.78 11.44 -22.88
C PHE A 85 3.56 11.50 -24.21
N ALA A 86 3.77 12.71 -24.77
CA ALA A 86 4.34 12.88 -26.11
C ALA A 86 5.66 12.09 -26.36
N PRO A 87 6.61 11.98 -25.39
CA PRO A 87 7.84 11.22 -25.62
C PRO A 87 7.63 9.72 -25.88
N ILE A 88 6.53 9.15 -25.41
CA ILE A 88 6.21 7.71 -25.52
C ILE A 88 5.01 7.42 -26.43
N ALA A 89 4.35 8.44 -26.98
CA ALA A 89 3.11 8.30 -27.74
C ALA A 89 3.23 7.42 -29.01
N HIS A 90 4.43 7.31 -29.56
CA HIS A 90 4.73 6.52 -30.77
C HIS A 90 5.02 5.04 -30.46
N LEU A 91 5.11 4.64 -29.19
CA LEU A 91 5.47 3.30 -28.78
C LEU A 91 4.25 2.38 -28.74
N THR A 92 4.47 1.10 -29.04
CA THR A 92 3.57 0.02 -28.62
C THR A 92 3.80 -0.35 -27.16
N VAL A 93 2.93 -1.17 -26.58
CA VAL A 93 3.13 -1.71 -25.23
C VAL A 93 4.44 -2.52 -25.14
N GLY A 94 4.77 -3.28 -26.20
CA GLY A 94 6.02 -4.03 -26.31
C GLY A 94 7.24 -3.13 -26.37
N ASP A 95 7.22 -2.09 -27.20
CA ASP A 95 8.31 -1.10 -27.29
C ASP A 95 8.47 -0.35 -25.97
N PHE A 96 7.37 -0.03 -25.30
CA PHE A 96 7.40 0.64 -23.99
C PHE A 96 8.05 -0.25 -22.91
N ARG A 97 7.73 -1.56 -22.88
CA ARG A 97 8.44 -2.52 -22.02
C ARG A 97 9.93 -2.50 -22.29
N ASP A 98 10.34 -2.59 -23.55
CA ASP A 98 11.76 -2.65 -23.93
C ASP A 98 12.49 -1.33 -23.56
N TRP A 99 11.83 -0.20 -23.77
CA TRP A 99 12.35 1.09 -23.33
C TRP A 99 12.48 1.16 -21.80
N LEU A 100 11.48 0.72 -21.03
CA LEU A 100 11.55 0.70 -19.55
C LEU A 100 12.73 -0.14 -19.01
N LEU A 101 13.11 -1.20 -19.72
CA LEU A 101 14.22 -2.07 -19.37
C LEU A 101 15.57 -1.54 -19.86
N SER A 102 15.60 -0.62 -20.81
CA SER A 102 16.82 -0.04 -21.37
C SER A 102 17.50 0.99 -20.44
N GLU A 103 18.75 1.31 -20.72
CA GLU A 103 19.51 2.34 -20.00
C GLU A 103 18.96 3.77 -20.23
N SER A 104 18.20 3.99 -21.32
CA SER A 104 17.60 5.30 -21.60
C SER A 104 16.41 5.64 -20.69
N ALA A 105 15.78 4.65 -20.04
CA ALA A 105 14.79 4.84 -18.99
C ALA A 105 15.46 5.25 -17.66
N THR A 106 16.04 6.44 -17.65
CA THR A 106 16.65 7.02 -16.44
C THR A 106 15.60 7.48 -15.44
N PRO A 107 15.92 7.65 -14.14
CA PRO A 107 14.99 8.21 -13.16
C PRO A 107 14.37 9.55 -13.59
N ALA A 108 15.14 10.41 -14.26
CA ALA A 108 14.64 11.69 -14.76
C ALA A 108 13.64 11.51 -15.93
N ALA A 109 13.95 10.62 -16.87
CA ALA A 109 13.05 10.31 -17.99
C ALA A 109 11.72 9.69 -17.47
N LEU A 110 11.78 8.77 -16.51
CA LEU A 110 10.61 8.16 -15.89
C LEU A 110 9.77 9.21 -15.12
N ALA A 111 10.43 10.12 -14.40
CA ALA A 111 9.73 11.21 -13.71
C ALA A 111 9.02 12.17 -14.70
N ALA A 112 9.61 12.41 -15.88
CA ALA A 112 9.04 13.29 -16.90
C ALA A 112 7.74 12.71 -17.52
N ILE A 113 7.65 11.38 -17.71
CA ILE A 113 6.50 10.74 -18.36
C ILE A 113 5.38 10.32 -17.39
N ARG A 114 5.60 10.34 -16.09
CA ARG A 114 4.70 9.73 -15.08
C ARG A 114 3.23 10.18 -15.14
N LEU A 115 2.98 11.44 -15.53
CA LEU A 115 1.63 11.99 -15.68
C LEU A 115 1.01 11.70 -17.05
N GLY A 116 1.82 11.28 -18.02
CA GLY A 116 1.39 10.81 -19.33
C GLY A 116 1.09 9.32 -19.38
N VAL A 117 1.51 8.55 -18.37
CA VAL A 117 1.18 7.12 -18.26
C VAL A 117 -0.16 6.96 -17.56
N THR A 118 -1.15 6.37 -18.25
CA THR A 118 -2.41 6.00 -17.62
C THR A 118 -2.27 4.69 -16.81
N PRO A 119 -3.17 4.44 -15.84
CA PRO A 119 -3.18 3.17 -15.11
C PRO A 119 -3.24 1.94 -16.02
N GLU A 120 -4.05 2.03 -17.07
CA GLU A 120 -4.23 0.94 -18.02
C GLU A 120 -2.96 0.67 -18.83
N MET A 121 -2.20 1.73 -19.20
CA MET A 121 -0.88 1.58 -19.85
C MET A 121 0.12 0.90 -18.89
N ALA A 122 0.15 1.30 -17.60
CA ALA A 122 1.00 0.69 -16.59
C ALA A 122 0.63 -0.79 -16.37
N ALA A 123 -0.66 -1.10 -16.27
CA ALA A 123 -1.16 -2.46 -16.19
C ALA A 123 -0.81 -3.28 -17.44
N ALA A 124 -0.99 -2.73 -18.64
CA ALA A 124 -0.70 -3.41 -19.90
C ALA A 124 0.76 -3.85 -19.99
N VAL A 125 1.69 -2.92 -19.72
CA VAL A 125 3.12 -3.22 -19.81
C VAL A 125 3.56 -4.23 -18.75
N SER A 126 2.99 -4.18 -17.53
CA SER A 126 3.29 -5.14 -16.46
C SER A 126 2.94 -6.59 -16.84
N LYS A 127 1.86 -6.80 -17.63
CA LYS A 127 1.44 -8.12 -18.10
C LYS A 127 2.45 -8.78 -19.06
N LEU A 128 3.30 -7.98 -19.70
CA LEU A 128 4.37 -8.45 -20.60
C LEU A 128 5.70 -8.70 -19.86
N MET A 129 5.80 -8.28 -18.59
CA MET A 129 7.02 -8.34 -17.78
C MET A 129 7.05 -9.62 -16.91
N ARG A 130 8.25 -10.15 -16.68
CA ARG A 130 8.54 -11.14 -15.63
C ARG A 130 8.77 -10.42 -14.31
N ASN A 131 8.83 -11.16 -13.20
CA ASN A 131 9.11 -10.58 -11.88
C ASN A 131 10.43 -9.79 -11.88
N GLN A 132 11.48 -10.31 -12.50
CA GLN A 132 12.77 -9.62 -12.63
C GLN A 132 12.64 -8.28 -13.37
N ASP A 133 11.86 -8.24 -14.42
CA ASP A 133 11.64 -7.05 -15.24
C ASP A 133 10.90 -5.96 -14.43
N LEU A 134 9.87 -6.36 -13.66
CA LEU A 134 9.14 -5.48 -12.75
C LEU A 134 10.07 -4.87 -11.70
N ILE A 135 10.95 -5.68 -11.09
CA ILE A 135 11.92 -5.23 -10.08
C ILE A 135 12.90 -4.21 -10.69
N VAL A 136 13.49 -4.54 -11.84
CA VAL A 136 14.47 -3.65 -12.50
C VAL A 136 13.84 -2.31 -12.89
N ALA A 137 12.65 -2.33 -13.48
CA ALA A 137 11.95 -1.12 -13.89
C ALA A 137 11.48 -0.28 -12.69
N ALA A 138 10.87 -0.90 -11.67
CA ALA A 138 10.41 -0.21 -10.46
C ALA A 138 11.55 0.46 -9.70
N ARG A 139 12.72 -0.18 -9.61
CA ARG A 139 13.91 0.36 -8.93
C ARG A 139 14.40 1.69 -9.53
N LYS A 140 14.19 1.91 -10.82
CA LYS A 140 14.53 3.17 -11.50
C LYS A 140 13.56 4.31 -11.16
N CYS A 141 12.31 3.99 -10.77
CA CYS A 141 11.29 4.97 -10.46
C CYS A 141 11.50 5.52 -9.04
N GLN A 142 11.93 6.76 -8.92
CA GLN A 142 12.15 7.43 -7.63
C GLN A 142 10.95 8.29 -7.28
N VAL A 143 10.37 8.05 -6.10
CA VAL A 143 9.25 8.82 -5.58
C VAL A 143 9.54 9.19 -4.13
N THR A 144 9.54 10.48 -3.84
CA THR A 144 9.80 11.01 -2.49
C THR A 144 8.61 11.84 -2.03
N THR A 145 8.13 11.60 -0.82
CA THR A 145 7.04 12.34 -0.18
C THR A 145 7.46 12.82 1.21
N ARG A 146 6.75 13.83 1.74
CA ARG A 146 7.15 14.51 2.98
C ARG A 146 5.95 14.95 3.80
N PHE A 147 6.05 14.71 5.12
CA PHE A 147 5.12 15.29 6.09
C PHE A 147 5.88 15.68 7.37
N ARG A 148 6.09 14.76 8.34
CA ARG A 148 6.98 14.98 9.50
C ARG A 148 8.38 14.41 9.29
N ASN A 149 8.55 13.62 8.25
CA ASN A 149 9.82 13.10 7.76
C ASN A 149 9.78 12.95 6.24
N THR A 150 10.90 12.49 5.67
CA THR A 150 11.09 12.31 4.24
C THR A 150 11.13 10.81 3.92
N ILE A 151 10.19 10.33 3.10
CA ILE A 151 10.01 8.92 2.75
C ILE A 151 10.30 8.69 1.27
N GLY A 152 10.80 7.49 0.91
CA GLY A 152 11.04 7.07 -0.48
C GLY A 152 12.37 7.51 -1.08
N LEU A 153 13.33 7.94 -0.27
CA LEU A 153 14.68 8.23 -0.72
C LEU A 153 15.42 6.94 -1.13
N PRO A 154 16.33 7.00 -2.13
CA PRO A 154 17.13 5.84 -2.52
C PRO A 154 17.92 5.24 -1.36
N GLY A 155 18.01 3.90 -1.31
CA GLY A 155 18.69 3.17 -0.25
C GLY A 155 17.95 3.16 1.09
N ARG A 156 16.65 3.53 1.09
CA ARG A 156 15.81 3.54 2.28
C ARG A 156 14.54 2.74 2.06
N MET A 157 14.08 2.09 3.12
CA MET A 157 12.79 1.41 3.20
C MET A 157 12.18 1.77 4.54
N SER A 158 11.03 2.46 4.52
CA SER A 158 10.31 2.82 5.73
C SER A 158 9.42 1.67 6.22
N VAL A 159 8.96 1.74 7.47
CA VAL A 159 8.09 0.74 8.07
C VAL A 159 6.88 1.43 8.70
N ARG A 160 5.68 1.04 8.32
CA ARG A 160 4.49 1.33 9.12
C ARG A 160 4.50 0.42 10.33
N LEU A 161 4.53 1.01 11.51
CA LEU A 161 4.33 0.32 12.77
C LEU A 161 2.83 0.20 13.01
N GLN A 162 2.31 -1.03 13.10
CA GLN A 162 0.88 -1.30 13.27
C GLN A 162 0.64 -1.95 14.65
N PRO A 163 0.40 -1.15 15.71
CA PRO A 163 0.25 -1.64 17.07
C PRO A 163 -1.22 -1.96 17.38
N ASN A 164 -1.89 -2.72 16.51
CA ASN A 164 -3.30 -3.06 16.66
C ASN A 164 -3.58 -3.83 17.95
N HIS A 165 -4.76 -3.60 18.54
CA HIS A 165 -5.25 -4.36 19.69
C HIS A 165 -6.74 -4.69 19.51
N PRO A 166 -7.19 -5.92 19.79
CA PRO A 166 -8.54 -6.38 19.46
C PRO A 166 -9.66 -5.69 20.25
N THR A 167 -9.32 -4.91 21.28
CA THR A 167 -10.28 -4.15 22.09
C THR A 167 -9.86 -2.68 22.28
N ASP A 168 -8.95 -2.16 21.46
CA ASP A 168 -8.39 -0.81 21.57
C ASP A 168 -7.78 -0.49 22.95
N ASP A 169 -7.28 -1.51 23.69
CA ASP A 169 -6.66 -1.31 24.99
C ASP A 169 -5.36 -0.51 24.87
N ALA A 170 -5.34 0.67 25.46
CA ALA A 170 -4.23 1.61 25.36
C ALA A 170 -2.89 1.03 25.88
N ARG A 171 -2.93 0.09 26.83
CA ARG A 171 -1.72 -0.56 27.39
C ARG A 171 -1.15 -1.57 26.39
N GLY A 172 -2.02 -2.36 25.75
CA GLY A 172 -1.61 -3.29 24.70
C GLY A 172 -1.03 -2.57 23.48
N ILE A 173 -1.69 -1.51 23.04
CA ILE A 173 -1.21 -0.63 21.96
C ILE A 173 0.16 -0.03 22.33
N ALA A 174 0.33 0.49 23.53
CA ALA A 174 1.59 1.08 23.98
C ALA A 174 2.73 0.06 24.07
N ALA A 175 2.45 -1.17 24.49
CA ALA A 175 3.44 -2.24 24.51
C ALA A 175 3.92 -2.59 23.09
N SER A 176 2.99 -2.75 22.15
CA SER A 176 3.29 -3.03 20.74
C SER A 176 4.02 -1.87 20.06
N LEU A 177 3.66 -0.62 20.42
CA LEU A 177 4.35 0.58 19.94
C LEU A 177 5.80 0.63 20.43
N LEU A 178 6.04 0.33 21.70
CA LEU A 178 7.38 0.24 22.26
C LEU A 178 8.22 -0.82 21.53
N ASP A 179 7.66 -2.01 21.37
CA ASP A 179 8.35 -3.11 20.70
C ASP A 179 8.77 -2.69 19.28
N GLY A 180 7.86 -2.17 18.47
CA GLY A 180 8.17 -1.71 17.12
C GLY A 180 9.22 -0.59 17.06
N LEU A 181 9.15 0.41 17.95
CA LEU A 181 10.16 1.47 18.02
C LEU A 181 11.55 0.95 18.39
N MET A 182 11.64 -0.08 19.25
CA MET A 182 12.91 -0.73 19.60
C MET A 182 13.54 -1.51 18.45
N TYR A 183 12.76 -1.93 17.47
CA TYR A 183 13.23 -2.52 16.20
C TYR A 183 13.41 -1.50 15.07
N GLY A 184 13.28 -0.20 15.36
CA GLY A 184 13.41 0.86 14.36
C GLY A 184 12.27 0.93 13.35
N ALA A 185 11.09 0.37 13.69
CA ALA A 185 9.86 0.53 12.91
C ALA A 185 9.12 1.82 13.30
N GLY A 186 8.28 2.34 12.40
CA GLY A 186 7.42 3.49 12.66
C GLY A 186 7.76 4.76 11.89
N ASP A 187 8.79 4.73 11.05
CA ASP A 187 9.21 5.88 10.26
C ASP A 187 8.28 6.19 9.08
N ALA A 188 7.54 5.22 8.55
CA ALA A 188 6.49 5.51 7.56
C ALA A 188 5.28 6.17 8.24
N VAL A 189 4.76 5.54 9.25
CA VAL A 189 3.61 5.98 10.06
C VAL A 189 3.44 5.04 11.26
N ILE A 190 2.92 5.55 12.37
CA ILE A 190 2.33 4.73 13.42
C ILE A 190 0.83 4.69 13.14
N GLY A 191 0.34 3.52 12.70
CA GLY A 191 -1.03 3.36 12.19
C GLY A 191 -1.81 2.32 12.96
N ILE A 192 -2.96 2.71 13.54
CA ILE A 192 -3.86 1.82 14.29
C ILE A 192 -5.10 1.56 13.45
N ASN A 193 -5.44 0.29 13.25
CA ASN A 193 -6.77 -0.13 12.80
C ASN A 193 -7.63 -0.29 14.06
N PRO A 194 -8.57 0.63 14.35
CA PRO A 194 -9.36 0.58 15.58
C PRO A 194 -10.36 -0.57 15.54
N ALA A 195 -10.59 -1.19 16.70
CA ALA A 195 -11.62 -2.22 16.87
C ALA A 195 -13.02 -1.62 17.00
N SER A 196 -13.11 -0.30 17.28
CA SER A 196 -14.36 0.43 17.51
C SER A 196 -14.55 1.57 16.50
N ASP A 197 -15.79 1.75 16.03
CA ASP A 197 -16.21 2.92 15.22
C ASP A 197 -16.64 4.12 16.08
N SER A 198 -16.53 4.03 17.41
CA SER A 198 -16.90 5.12 18.32
C SER A 198 -16.00 6.33 18.10
N LEU A 199 -16.60 7.47 17.74
CA LEU A 199 -15.85 8.72 17.53
C LEU A 199 -15.06 9.14 18.77
N ALA A 200 -15.55 8.89 19.97
CA ALA A 200 -14.84 9.15 21.21
C ALA A 200 -13.58 8.31 21.35
N VAL A 201 -13.65 7.00 21.07
CA VAL A 201 -12.50 6.09 21.07
C VAL A 201 -11.48 6.51 19.99
N LEU A 202 -11.94 6.84 18.79
CA LEU A 202 -11.08 7.29 17.69
C LEU A 202 -10.27 8.55 18.10
N ILE A 203 -10.94 9.54 18.70
CA ILE A 203 -10.30 10.77 19.19
C ILE A 203 -9.30 10.48 20.32
N GLU A 204 -9.62 9.55 21.22
CA GLU A 204 -8.71 9.13 22.30
C GLU A 204 -7.45 8.47 21.74
N LEU A 205 -7.59 7.57 20.77
CA LEU A 205 -6.45 6.94 20.07
C LEU A 205 -5.57 7.98 19.36
N MET A 206 -6.19 8.95 18.63
CA MET A 206 -5.46 10.04 17.97
C MET A 206 -4.66 10.87 18.98
N LYS A 207 -5.27 11.25 20.12
CA LYS A 207 -4.60 12.00 21.18
C LYS A 207 -3.47 11.21 21.83
N SER A 208 -3.68 9.92 22.11
CA SER A 208 -2.66 9.05 22.72
C SER A 208 -1.42 8.91 21.84
N LEU A 209 -1.61 8.76 20.52
CA LEU A 209 -0.50 8.74 19.55
C LEU A 209 0.21 10.09 19.48
N ASP A 210 -0.53 11.19 19.41
CA ASP A 210 0.02 12.54 19.33
C ASP A 210 0.82 12.90 20.57
N ASP A 211 0.30 12.59 21.76
CA ASP A 211 0.99 12.79 23.04
C ASP A 211 2.32 12.00 23.10
N THR A 212 2.31 10.75 22.64
CA THR A 212 3.51 9.91 22.60
C THR A 212 4.54 10.46 21.62
N ILE A 213 4.12 10.77 20.39
CA ILE A 213 4.99 11.31 19.34
C ILE A 213 5.60 12.66 19.79
N SER A 214 4.78 13.53 20.34
CA SER A 214 5.21 14.85 20.79
C SER A 214 6.17 14.78 21.99
N ARG A 215 5.84 13.96 23.00
CA ARG A 215 6.64 13.80 24.22
C ARG A 215 8.06 13.30 23.94
N PHE A 216 8.23 12.37 23.01
CA PHE A 216 9.52 11.80 22.67
C PHE A 216 10.13 12.39 21.40
N ALA A 217 9.52 13.44 20.87
CA ALA A 217 9.92 14.12 19.63
C ALA A 217 10.20 13.13 18.49
N ILE A 218 9.34 12.11 18.32
CA ILE A 218 9.52 11.09 17.30
C ILE A 218 9.23 11.72 15.92
N PRO A 219 10.17 11.72 14.97
CA PRO A 219 9.94 12.31 13.66
C PRO A 219 9.15 11.35 12.76
N THR A 220 7.88 11.18 13.10
CA THR A 220 6.91 10.34 12.41
C THR A 220 5.52 10.97 12.46
N GLN A 221 4.59 10.43 11.73
CA GLN A 221 3.19 10.78 11.70
C GLN A 221 2.32 9.66 12.26
N SER A 222 1.14 10.02 12.74
CA SER A 222 0.13 9.07 13.21
C SER A 222 -1.04 8.96 12.23
N CYS A 223 -1.70 7.80 12.27
CA CYS A 223 -2.96 7.56 11.57
C CYS A 223 -3.84 6.60 12.38
N VAL A 224 -5.11 6.94 12.58
CA VAL A 224 -6.13 5.98 13.02
C VAL A 224 -6.97 5.64 11.81
N LEU A 225 -6.87 4.38 11.35
CA LEU A 225 -7.40 3.93 10.06
C LEU A 225 -8.90 3.64 10.17
N THR A 226 -9.69 4.67 10.08
CA THR A 226 -11.15 4.59 10.08
C THR A 226 -11.70 5.27 8.82
N HIS A 227 -13.00 5.15 8.59
CA HIS A 227 -13.65 5.77 7.43
C HIS A 227 -13.42 7.29 7.40
N VAL A 228 -13.17 7.85 6.23
CA VAL A 228 -12.84 9.26 6.01
C VAL A 228 -13.83 10.23 6.66
N THR A 229 -15.14 9.92 6.66
CA THR A 229 -16.18 10.74 7.29
C THR A 229 -16.05 10.81 8.82
N SER A 230 -15.58 9.74 9.46
CA SER A 230 -15.30 9.73 10.91
C SER A 230 -14.09 10.59 11.23
N GLN A 231 -13.09 10.60 10.35
CA GLN A 231 -11.90 11.44 10.50
C GLN A 231 -12.22 12.92 10.33
N ILE A 232 -13.08 13.30 9.36
CA ILE A 232 -13.57 14.69 9.22
C ILE A 232 -14.25 15.14 10.52
N LYS A 233 -15.17 14.33 11.06
CA LYS A 233 -15.84 14.62 12.34
C LYS A 233 -14.87 14.73 13.52
N ALA A 234 -13.82 13.91 13.54
CA ALA A 234 -12.79 14.00 14.57
C ALA A 234 -12.00 15.32 14.47
N ILE A 235 -11.67 15.77 13.26
CA ILE A 235 -11.03 17.08 13.02
C ILE A 235 -11.93 18.22 13.50
N GLU A 236 -13.21 18.19 13.20
CA GLU A 236 -14.19 19.19 13.66
C GLU A 236 -14.26 19.28 15.19
N GLN A 237 -14.01 18.19 15.90
CA GLN A 237 -13.91 18.11 17.36
C GLN A 237 -12.51 18.40 17.89
N GLY A 238 -11.59 18.87 17.06
CA GLY A 238 -10.25 19.28 17.44
C GLY A 238 -9.27 18.11 17.68
N ALA A 239 -9.50 16.94 17.10
CA ALA A 239 -8.57 15.83 17.18
C ALA A 239 -7.24 16.14 16.47
N PRO A 240 -6.10 15.70 17.00
CA PRO A 240 -4.78 15.92 16.42
C PRO A 240 -4.50 14.89 15.31
N LEU A 241 -5.13 15.06 14.16
CA LEU A 241 -4.97 14.14 13.03
C LEU A 241 -3.79 14.55 12.15
N ASP A 242 -2.88 13.62 11.89
CA ASP A 242 -1.75 13.82 10.97
C ASP A 242 -2.10 13.40 9.55
N LEU A 243 -2.49 12.15 9.34
CA LEU A 243 -2.85 11.61 8.04
C LEU A 243 -4.33 11.23 7.99
N VAL A 244 -4.98 11.60 6.90
CA VAL A 244 -6.30 11.08 6.55
C VAL A 244 -6.14 9.78 5.79
N PHE A 245 -6.81 8.75 6.26
CA PHE A 245 -6.84 7.43 5.68
C PHE A 245 -8.14 7.18 4.90
N GLN A 246 -8.03 6.44 3.78
CA GLN A 246 -9.18 5.82 3.14
C GLN A 246 -8.77 4.67 2.22
N SER A 247 -9.53 3.57 2.24
CA SER A 247 -9.47 2.53 1.21
C SER A 247 -10.16 3.01 -0.06
N ILE A 248 -9.52 2.79 -1.21
CA ILE A 248 -10.01 3.21 -2.52
C ILE A 248 -9.96 2.06 -3.53
N GLY A 249 -10.79 2.14 -4.55
CA GLY A 249 -10.86 1.16 -5.63
C GLY A 249 -10.75 1.79 -7.02
N GLY A 250 -10.57 0.93 -8.01
CA GLY A 250 -10.34 1.32 -9.41
C GLY A 250 -11.59 1.62 -10.23
N THR A 251 -12.77 1.63 -9.61
CA THR A 251 -14.04 1.98 -10.25
C THR A 251 -14.90 2.83 -9.32
N GLU A 252 -15.78 3.66 -9.90
CA GLU A 252 -16.73 4.46 -9.12
C GLU A 252 -17.61 3.59 -8.23
N GLN A 253 -18.09 2.47 -8.77
CA GLN A 253 -18.94 1.54 -8.02
C GLN A 253 -18.21 0.91 -6.84
N THR A 254 -16.91 0.57 -6.96
CA THR A 254 -16.09 0.08 -5.84
C THR A 254 -15.95 1.15 -4.78
N ASN A 255 -15.63 2.40 -5.15
CA ASN A 255 -15.53 3.51 -4.22
C ASN A 255 -16.86 3.79 -3.52
N THR A 256 -17.96 3.74 -4.25
CA THR A 256 -19.31 3.88 -3.69
C THR A 256 -19.62 2.77 -2.68
N SER A 257 -19.20 1.53 -2.93
CA SER A 257 -19.38 0.41 -1.97
C SER A 257 -18.59 0.63 -0.67
N PHE A 258 -17.49 1.40 -0.72
CA PHE A 258 -16.73 1.85 0.45
C PHE A 258 -17.31 3.13 1.08
N GLY A 259 -18.41 3.67 0.57
CA GLY A 259 -18.97 4.93 1.04
C GLY A 259 -18.17 6.17 0.64
N VAL A 260 -17.38 6.11 -0.43
CA VAL A 260 -16.39 7.13 -0.80
C VAL A 260 -16.73 7.74 -2.16
N THR A 261 -16.57 9.06 -2.25
CA THR A 261 -16.60 9.82 -3.50
C THR A 261 -15.38 10.73 -3.58
N LEU A 262 -15.03 11.19 -4.78
CA LEU A 262 -13.95 12.17 -4.95
C LEU A 262 -14.21 13.45 -4.14
N ALA A 263 -15.48 13.90 -4.05
CA ALA A 263 -15.83 15.10 -3.29
C ALA A 263 -15.55 14.95 -1.78
N ILE A 264 -15.85 13.79 -1.19
CA ILE A 264 -15.53 13.50 0.23
C ILE A 264 -14.01 13.47 0.44
N LEU A 265 -13.24 12.92 -0.50
CA LEU A 265 -11.78 12.90 -0.42
C LEU A 265 -11.19 14.31 -0.57
N ASP A 266 -11.77 15.16 -1.45
CA ASP A 266 -11.38 16.57 -1.58
C ASP A 266 -11.59 17.33 -0.27
N GLU A 267 -12.76 17.16 0.38
CA GLU A 267 -13.09 17.73 1.68
C GLU A 267 -12.11 17.27 2.78
N ALA A 268 -11.87 15.98 2.87
CA ALA A 268 -10.99 15.39 3.86
C ALA A 268 -9.54 15.89 3.72
N GLN A 269 -9.02 15.97 2.49
CA GLN A 269 -7.71 16.54 2.24
C GLN A 269 -7.63 18.01 2.66
N ALA A 270 -8.64 18.80 2.34
CA ALA A 270 -8.70 20.21 2.72
C ALA A 270 -8.72 20.36 4.25
N ALA A 271 -9.53 19.57 4.95
CA ALA A 271 -9.63 19.55 6.41
C ALA A 271 -8.28 19.20 7.05
N ALA A 272 -7.63 18.12 6.61
CA ALA A 272 -6.32 17.71 7.14
C ALA A 272 -5.23 18.76 6.89
N ARG A 273 -5.18 19.36 5.70
CA ARG A 273 -4.22 20.42 5.37
C ARG A 273 -4.42 21.67 6.22
N SER A 274 -5.64 21.98 6.63
CA SER A 274 -5.95 23.14 7.48
C SER A 274 -5.30 23.05 8.87
N LEU A 275 -5.02 21.83 9.36
CA LEU A 275 -4.37 21.58 10.65
C LEU A 275 -2.87 21.94 10.66
N LYS A 276 -2.21 22.04 9.51
CA LYS A 276 -0.81 22.45 9.33
C LYS A 276 0.19 21.67 10.21
N ARG A 277 -0.01 20.37 10.37
CA ARG A 277 0.77 19.54 11.29
C ARG A 277 2.09 19.01 10.72
N GLY A 278 2.30 19.12 9.40
CA GLY A 278 3.55 18.72 8.75
C GLY A 278 4.72 19.63 9.11
N THR A 279 5.90 19.05 9.39
CA THR A 279 7.12 19.78 9.76
C THR A 279 8.12 19.92 8.61
N VAL A 280 8.09 18.99 7.64
CA VAL A 280 9.00 19.00 6.47
C VAL A 280 8.25 18.94 5.13
N GLY A 281 6.93 18.77 5.17
CA GLY A 281 6.08 18.71 3.97
C GLY A 281 4.59 18.76 4.29
N HIS A 282 3.74 18.47 3.30
CA HIS A 282 2.26 18.63 3.41
C HIS A 282 1.49 17.52 2.71
N ASN A 283 2.09 16.36 2.48
CA ASN A 283 1.37 15.19 2.01
C ASN A 283 0.56 14.59 3.17
N VAL A 284 -0.76 14.76 3.18
CA VAL A 284 -1.64 14.41 4.33
C VAL A 284 -2.49 13.17 4.09
N MET A 285 -2.47 12.61 2.87
CA MET A 285 -3.34 11.47 2.54
C MET A 285 -2.57 10.15 2.64
N TYR A 286 -3.27 9.15 3.15
CA TYR A 286 -2.85 7.76 3.16
C TYR A 286 -3.96 6.89 2.57
N PHE A 287 -3.65 6.16 1.49
CA PHE A 287 -4.62 5.28 0.83
C PHE A 287 -4.21 3.82 0.96
N GLU A 288 -5.20 2.95 1.05
CA GLU A 288 -5.05 1.52 0.88
C GLU A 288 -5.85 1.02 -0.32
N THR A 289 -5.29 0.04 -1.01
CA THR A 289 -5.85 -0.64 -2.17
C THR A 289 -5.58 -2.14 -2.03
N GLY A 290 -6.13 -2.95 -2.91
CA GLY A 290 -5.81 -4.38 -2.95
C GLY A 290 -6.46 -5.06 -4.14
N GLN A 291 -5.72 -5.94 -4.79
CA GLN A 291 -6.26 -6.77 -5.86
C GLN A 291 -7.43 -7.62 -5.34
N GLY A 292 -8.52 -7.65 -6.10
CA GLY A 292 -9.75 -8.30 -5.71
C GLY A 292 -10.85 -7.36 -5.22
N SER A 293 -10.53 -6.13 -4.78
CA SER A 293 -11.52 -5.19 -4.23
C SER A 293 -12.69 -4.91 -5.18
N ALA A 294 -12.40 -4.65 -6.46
CA ALA A 294 -13.44 -4.39 -7.46
C ALA A 294 -14.29 -5.65 -7.76
N LEU A 295 -13.66 -6.83 -7.72
CA LEU A 295 -14.35 -8.09 -7.94
C LEU A 295 -15.25 -8.45 -6.75
N SER A 296 -14.77 -8.27 -5.52
CA SER A 296 -15.55 -8.50 -4.30
C SER A 296 -16.80 -7.62 -4.24
N ALA A 297 -16.69 -6.38 -4.72
CA ALA A 297 -17.79 -5.45 -4.86
C ALA A 297 -18.70 -5.73 -6.09
N ARG A 298 -18.35 -6.73 -6.94
CA ARG A 298 -19.00 -6.97 -8.25
C ARG A 298 -19.03 -5.73 -9.13
N ALA A 299 -17.93 -4.98 -9.11
CA ALA A 299 -17.81 -3.64 -9.68
C ALA A 299 -16.68 -3.51 -10.71
N ASN A 300 -16.19 -4.64 -11.23
CA ASN A 300 -15.04 -4.66 -12.14
C ASN A 300 -15.38 -4.40 -13.60
N HIS A 301 -16.65 -4.34 -13.99
CA HIS A 301 -17.11 -4.07 -15.38
C HIS A 301 -16.44 -4.97 -16.44
N GLY A 302 -16.08 -6.20 -16.11
CA GLY A 302 -15.35 -7.13 -16.99
C GLY A 302 -13.86 -6.82 -17.14
N VAL A 303 -13.31 -5.90 -16.38
CA VAL A 303 -11.87 -5.62 -16.26
C VAL A 303 -11.24 -6.60 -15.27
N ASP A 304 -10.03 -7.06 -15.55
CA ASP A 304 -9.27 -7.94 -14.63
C ASP A 304 -8.84 -7.23 -13.36
N GLN A 305 -8.60 -8.02 -12.29
CA GLN A 305 -8.33 -7.46 -10.96
C GLN A 305 -7.04 -6.63 -10.90
N GLN A 306 -5.99 -7.01 -11.63
CA GLN A 306 -4.73 -6.26 -11.64
C GLN A 306 -4.90 -4.90 -12.33
N THR A 307 -5.67 -4.83 -13.40
CA THR A 307 -5.99 -3.55 -14.07
C THR A 307 -6.89 -2.68 -13.19
N CYS A 308 -7.88 -3.27 -12.50
CA CYS A 308 -8.69 -2.55 -11.52
C CYS A 308 -7.84 -1.96 -10.37
N GLU A 309 -6.84 -2.71 -9.89
CA GLU A 309 -5.90 -2.22 -8.88
C GLU A 309 -5.10 -1.01 -9.40
N ALA A 310 -4.51 -1.11 -10.58
CA ALA A 310 -3.79 0.01 -11.18
C ALA A 310 -4.68 1.26 -11.36
N ARG A 311 -5.97 1.08 -11.66
CA ARG A 311 -6.93 2.19 -11.80
C ARG A 311 -7.19 2.92 -10.47
N ALA A 312 -7.12 2.24 -9.32
CA ALA A 312 -7.20 2.88 -8.01
C ALA A 312 -6.05 3.88 -7.80
N TYR A 313 -4.90 3.65 -8.42
CA TYR A 313 -3.77 4.57 -8.35
C TYR A 313 -4.01 5.91 -9.04
N ALA A 314 -4.93 6.01 -10.01
CA ALA A 314 -5.35 7.29 -10.56
C ALA A 314 -6.10 8.14 -9.51
N VAL A 315 -6.94 7.49 -8.69
CA VAL A 315 -7.61 8.15 -7.57
C VAL A 315 -6.58 8.67 -6.57
N ALA A 316 -5.64 7.84 -6.15
CA ALA A 316 -4.59 8.24 -5.22
C ALA A 316 -3.73 9.39 -5.77
N ARG A 317 -3.36 9.34 -7.06
CA ARG A 317 -2.49 10.34 -7.71
C ARG A 317 -3.07 11.76 -7.66
N ARG A 318 -4.41 11.90 -7.73
CA ARG A 318 -5.11 13.19 -7.59
C ARG A 318 -4.72 13.92 -6.30
N TYR A 319 -4.48 13.18 -5.23
CA TYR A 319 -4.30 13.74 -3.88
C TYR A 319 -2.83 13.87 -3.47
N SER A 320 -1.87 13.43 -4.29
CA SER A 320 -0.44 13.44 -3.95
C SER A 320 -0.21 12.89 -2.53
N PRO A 321 -0.53 11.64 -2.24
CA PRO A 321 -0.52 11.08 -0.89
C PRO A 321 0.88 11.04 -0.30
N LEU A 322 0.98 10.97 1.05
CA LEU A 322 2.22 10.59 1.73
C LEU A 322 2.53 9.12 1.49
N LEU A 323 1.51 8.29 1.60
CA LEU A 323 1.58 6.83 1.50
C LEU A 323 0.42 6.29 0.66
N ILE A 324 0.71 5.27 -0.13
CA ILE A 324 -0.30 4.37 -0.70
C ILE A 324 0.17 2.94 -0.46
N ASN A 325 -0.71 2.10 0.05
CA ASN A 325 -0.43 0.72 0.41
C ASN A 325 -1.25 -0.23 -0.46
N SER A 326 -0.58 -1.17 -1.12
CA SER A 326 -1.25 -2.33 -1.69
C SER A 326 -1.30 -3.44 -0.64
N VAL A 327 -2.50 -3.88 -0.27
CA VAL A 327 -2.73 -4.98 0.65
C VAL A 327 -2.86 -6.25 -0.15
N VAL A 328 -1.83 -7.08 -0.19
CA VAL A 328 -1.85 -8.33 -0.95
C VAL A 328 -2.34 -9.48 -0.07
N GLY A 329 -3.24 -10.30 -0.60
CA GLY A 329 -3.70 -11.52 0.09
C GLY A 329 -4.73 -11.31 1.20
N PHE A 330 -5.09 -10.08 1.56
CA PHE A 330 -6.07 -9.80 2.62
C PHE A 330 -7.54 -9.81 2.13
N ILE A 331 -7.81 -9.40 0.89
CA ILE A 331 -9.18 -9.30 0.36
C ILE A 331 -9.89 -10.66 0.39
N GLY A 332 -9.15 -11.73 0.16
CA GLY A 332 -9.63 -13.10 0.28
C GLY A 332 -8.86 -14.08 -0.60
N PRO A 333 -8.74 -15.34 -0.20
CA PRO A 333 -8.03 -16.36 -0.97
C PRO A 333 -8.71 -16.67 -2.30
N GLU A 334 -9.98 -16.37 -2.46
CA GLU A 334 -10.70 -16.49 -3.73
C GLU A 334 -10.17 -15.56 -4.82
N TYR A 335 -9.44 -14.50 -4.46
CA TYR A 335 -8.85 -13.54 -5.41
C TYR A 335 -7.36 -13.80 -5.65
N LEU A 336 -6.59 -14.14 -4.60
CA LEU A 336 -5.18 -14.51 -4.63
C LEU A 336 -4.97 -15.75 -3.77
N TYR A 337 -5.13 -16.95 -4.36
CA TYR A 337 -5.25 -18.18 -3.62
C TYR A 337 -3.94 -18.72 -3.05
N ASP A 338 -2.82 -18.49 -3.73
CA ASP A 338 -1.52 -19.06 -3.37
C ASP A 338 -0.41 -18.00 -3.30
N GLY A 339 0.68 -18.33 -2.60
CA GLY A 339 1.84 -17.47 -2.42
C GLY A 339 2.42 -16.96 -3.74
N LYS A 340 2.39 -17.75 -4.81
CA LYS A 340 2.89 -17.33 -6.12
C LYS A 340 2.03 -16.21 -6.74
N GLN A 341 0.71 -16.27 -6.57
CA GLN A 341 -0.18 -15.18 -7.00
C GLN A 341 0.02 -13.93 -6.16
N ILE A 342 0.20 -14.08 -4.83
CA ILE A 342 0.45 -12.98 -3.89
C ILE A 342 1.78 -12.28 -4.23
N ILE A 343 2.86 -13.02 -4.40
CA ILE A 343 4.17 -12.49 -4.81
C ILE A 343 4.06 -11.70 -6.12
N ARG A 344 3.38 -12.28 -7.12
CA ARG A 344 3.21 -11.63 -8.41
C ARG A 344 2.37 -10.37 -8.30
N ALA A 345 1.30 -10.37 -7.52
CA ALA A 345 0.43 -9.22 -7.29
C ALA A 345 1.21 -8.07 -6.64
N GLY A 346 1.93 -8.33 -5.55
CA GLY A 346 2.71 -7.29 -4.87
C GLY A 346 3.75 -6.63 -5.77
N LEU A 347 4.43 -7.40 -6.62
CA LEU A 347 5.40 -6.83 -7.58
C LEU A 347 4.74 -6.01 -8.68
N GLU A 348 3.57 -6.42 -9.20
CA GLU A 348 2.84 -5.68 -10.22
C GLU A 348 2.29 -4.36 -9.66
N ASP A 349 1.68 -4.41 -8.48
CA ASP A 349 1.12 -3.25 -7.81
C ASP A 349 2.21 -2.23 -7.48
N HIS A 350 3.32 -2.71 -6.93
CA HIS A 350 4.49 -1.88 -6.67
C HIS A 350 5.02 -1.22 -7.95
N PHE A 351 5.23 -1.98 -9.02
CA PHE A 351 5.70 -1.44 -10.29
C PHE A 351 4.73 -0.40 -10.87
N CYS A 352 3.43 -0.73 -10.97
CA CYS A 352 2.44 0.17 -11.53
C CYS A 352 2.36 1.49 -10.73
N GLY A 353 2.33 1.41 -9.41
CA GLY A 353 2.30 2.60 -8.56
C GLY A 353 3.57 3.45 -8.71
N LYS A 354 4.76 2.84 -8.71
CA LYS A 354 6.03 3.55 -8.89
C LYS A 354 6.13 4.22 -10.27
N LEU A 355 5.71 3.52 -11.34
CA LEU A 355 5.70 4.07 -12.70
C LEU A 355 4.79 5.30 -12.82
N MET A 356 3.67 5.30 -12.11
CA MET A 356 2.72 6.40 -12.04
C MET A 356 3.16 7.52 -11.06
N GLY A 357 4.32 7.40 -10.43
CA GLY A 357 4.88 8.41 -9.52
C GLY A 357 4.29 8.40 -8.11
N LEU A 358 3.85 7.25 -7.62
CA LEU A 358 3.24 7.09 -6.31
C LEU A 358 4.20 6.49 -5.27
N PRO A 359 4.09 6.92 -4.00
CA PRO A 359 4.87 6.39 -2.87
C PRO A 359 4.30 5.04 -2.40
N ILE A 360 4.39 4.02 -3.26
CA ILE A 360 3.77 2.73 -3.05
C ILE A 360 4.53 1.90 -2.00
N GLY A 361 3.81 1.44 -1.00
CA GLY A 361 4.19 0.41 -0.05
C GLY A 361 3.38 -0.86 -0.24
N CYS A 362 3.66 -1.86 0.56
CA CYS A 362 2.96 -3.12 0.53
C CYS A 362 2.73 -3.66 1.94
N ASP A 363 1.50 -4.07 2.21
CA ASP A 363 1.21 -5.01 3.29
C ASP A 363 1.45 -6.42 2.74
N VAL A 364 2.60 -6.96 3.10
CA VAL A 364 3.03 -8.31 2.71
C VAL A 364 2.32 -9.30 3.61
N CYS A 365 1.14 -9.75 3.19
CA CYS A 365 0.24 -10.51 4.04
C CYS A 365 -0.51 -11.62 3.30
N TYR A 366 -1.07 -12.53 4.07
CA TYR A 366 -1.99 -13.57 3.59
C TYR A 366 -2.99 -13.96 4.68
N THR A 367 -4.15 -14.45 4.26
CA THR A 367 -5.13 -15.05 5.18
C THR A 367 -4.84 -16.52 5.38
N ASN A 368 -5.18 -17.08 6.55
CA ASN A 368 -4.95 -18.49 6.89
C ASN A 368 -5.66 -19.50 5.97
N HIS A 369 -6.51 -19.03 5.07
CA HIS A 369 -7.23 -19.86 4.09
C HIS A 369 -6.53 -19.91 2.71
N ALA A 370 -5.49 -19.09 2.49
CA ALA A 370 -4.69 -19.14 1.29
C ALA A 370 -3.64 -20.27 1.35
N GLU A 371 -3.26 -20.84 0.22
CA GLU A 371 -2.08 -21.71 0.12
C GLU A 371 -0.81 -20.84 0.04
N ALA A 372 -0.50 -20.21 1.16
CA ALA A 372 0.68 -19.37 1.34
C ALA A 372 1.22 -19.55 2.76
N ASP A 373 2.49 -19.23 2.95
CA ASP A 373 3.16 -19.30 4.23
C ASP A 373 4.16 -18.17 4.45
N SER A 374 4.89 -18.20 5.56
CA SER A 374 5.87 -17.19 5.92
C SER A 374 7.04 -17.12 4.92
N ASP A 375 7.45 -18.27 4.32
CA ASP A 375 8.53 -18.29 3.32
C ASP A 375 8.16 -17.55 2.04
N ASP A 376 6.88 -17.63 1.63
CA ASP A 376 6.36 -16.82 0.52
C ASP A 376 6.41 -15.33 0.84
N MET A 377 6.08 -14.95 2.08
CA MET A 377 6.09 -13.55 2.51
C MET A 377 7.52 -13.02 2.65
N ASP A 378 8.44 -13.80 3.18
CA ASP A 378 9.88 -13.48 3.20
C ASP A 378 10.42 -13.26 1.80
N THR A 379 10.02 -14.11 0.85
CA THR A 379 10.38 -13.97 -0.56
C THR A 379 9.85 -12.66 -1.12
N LEU A 380 8.56 -12.35 -0.92
CA LEU A 380 7.96 -11.10 -1.41
C LEU A 380 8.62 -9.87 -0.78
N LEU A 381 8.87 -9.89 0.54
CA LEU A 381 9.55 -8.81 1.25
C LEU A 381 10.90 -8.48 0.62
N LEU A 382 11.76 -9.49 0.40
CA LEU A 382 13.10 -9.29 -0.17
C LEU A 382 13.03 -8.81 -1.62
N LEU A 383 12.09 -9.31 -2.43
CA LEU A 383 11.89 -8.86 -3.80
C LEU A 383 11.43 -7.40 -3.86
N LEU A 384 10.47 -7.00 -3.02
CA LEU A 384 9.98 -5.62 -2.91
C LEU A 384 11.07 -4.67 -2.40
N ALA A 385 11.81 -5.06 -1.36
CA ALA A 385 12.91 -4.28 -0.83
C ALA A 385 14.02 -4.09 -1.88
N THR A 386 14.33 -5.13 -2.67
CA THR A 386 15.25 -5.05 -3.82
C THR A 386 14.72 -4.12 -4.93
N ALA A 387 13.41 -4.12 -5.17
CA ALA A 387 12.75 -3.24 -6.13
C ALA A 387 12.66 -1.78 -5.66
N GLY A 388 13.01 -1.48 -4.39
CA GLY A 388 12.97 -0.14 -3.81
C GLY A 388 11.57 0.26 -3.35
N VAL A 389 10.86 -0.66 -2.67
CA VAL A 389 9.58 -0.37 -2.04
C VAL A 389 9.71 0.80 -1.07
N THR A 390 8.72 1.68 -1.08
CA THR A 390 8.74 2.90 -0.24
C THR A 390 8.62 2.54 1.24
N PHE A 391 7.71 1.65 1.56
CA PHE A 391 7.52 1.13 2.93
C PHE A 391 6.84 -0.25 2.91
N VAL A 392 6.96 -0.94 4.03
CA VAL A 392 6.19 -2.15 4.33
C VAL A 392 5.44 -1.98 5.65
N ILE A 393 4.40 -2.78 5.88
CA ILE A 393 3.71 -2.84 7.16
C ILE A 393 4.34 -3.93 8.02
N ALA A 394 4.42 -3.69 9.32
CA ALA A 394 4.86 -4.69 10.28
C ALA A 394 4.01 -4.63 11.56
N VAL A 395 3.73 -5.81 12.11
CA VAL A 395 2.91 -6.04 13.29
C VAL A 395 3.69 -6.82 14.35
N PRO A 396 3.26 -6.83 15.61
CA PRO A 396 3.87 -7.67 16.63
C PRO A 396 3.79 -9.15 16.26
N GLY A 397 4.92 -9.85 16.19
CA GLY A 397 4.97 -11.30 16.00
C GLY A 397 4.43 -11.82 14.67
N ALA A 398 4.32 -10.97 13.64
CA ALA A 398 3.77 -11.29 12.31
C ALA A 398 2.27 -11.68 12.29
N ASP A 399 1.58 -11.56 13.41
CA ASP A 399 0.18 -11.95 13.54
C ASP A 399 -0.69 -10.73 13.88
N ASP A 400 -1.51 -10.27 12.94
CA ASP A 400 -2.46 -9.19 13.23
C ASP A 400 -3.70 -9.76 13.94
N VAL A 401 -3.65 -9.70 15.27
CA VAL A 401 -4.69 -10.25 16.14
C VAL A 401 -6.02 -9.50 16.07
N MET A 402 -6.04 -8.30 15.51
CA MET A 402 -7.26 -7.50 15.32
C MET A 402 -7.90 -7.81 13.97
N LEU A 403 -7.12 -7.84 12.88
CA LEU A 403 -7.61 -8.06 11.53
C LEU A 403 -7.61 -9.55 11.14
N ASN A 404 -6.99 -10.42 11.96
CA ASN A 404 -7.00 -11.88 11.82
C ASN A 404 -6.37 -12.37 10.50
N TYR A 405 -5.17 -11.88 10.20
CA TYR A 405 -4.35 -12.33 9.08
C TYR A 405 -2.86 -12.33 9.45
N GLN A 406 -2.03 -13.00 8.65
CA GLN A 406 -0.58 -13.03 8.79
C GLN A 406 0.05 -11.90 7.97
N SER A 407 1.05 -11.21 8.54
CA SER A 407 1.80 -10.13 7.90
C SER A 407 3.30 -10.26 8.22
N LEU A 408 4.04 -9.17 8.18
CA LEU A 408 5.45 -9.13 8.60
C LEU A 408 5.57 -8.76 10.08
N SER A 409 6.55 -9.32 10.76
CA SER A 409 6.98 -8.86 12.07
C SER A 409 7.92 -7.65 11.97
N PHE A 410 8.16 -6.99 13.10
CA PHE A 410 9.19 -5.94 13.20
C PHE A 410 10.60 -6.51 12.93
N HIS A 411 10.83 -7.79 13.26
CA HIS A 411 12.08 -8.49 12.97
C HIS A 411 12.31 -8.67 11.48
N ASP A 412 11.26 -9.02 10.70
CA ASP A 412 11.36 -9.24 9.26
C ASP A 412 11.74 -7.93 8.54
N ALA A 413 11.12 -6.82 8.96
CA ALA A 413 11.46 -5.50 8.44
C ALA A 413 12.91 -5.09 8.76
N LEU A 414 13.38 -5.34 10.00
CA LEU A 414 14.76 -5.10 10.41
C LEU A 414 15.73 -6.01 9.66
N TYR A 415 15.38 -7.29 9.50
CA TYR A 415 16.15 -8.26 8.73
C TYR A 415 16.36 -7.80 7.29
N ALA A 416 15.29 -7.43 6.59
CA ALA A 416 15.38 -6.95 5.21
C ALA A 416 16.27 -5.70 5.09
N ARG A 417 16.13 -4.73 6.01
CA ARG A 417 17.02 -3.57 6.07
C ARG A 417 18.47 -3.97 6.25
N SER A 418 18.75 -4.89 7.17
CA SER A 418 20.11 -5.36 7.48
C SER A 418 20.77 -6.07 6.29
N VAL A 419 20.07 -7.03 5.68
CA VAL A 419 20.59 -7.83 4.57
C VAL A 419 20.85 -6.99 3.31
N LEU A 420 20.00 -6.02 3.03
CA LEU A 420 20.09 -5.19 1.82
C LEU A 420 20.78 -3.83 2.07
N GLY A 421 21.26 -3.56 3.28
CA GLY A 421 21.90 -2.29 3.64
C GLY A 421 20.96 -1.08 3.56
N LEU A 422 19.66 -1.30 3.75
CA LEU A 422 18.66 -0.24 3.69
C LEU A 422 18.53 0.47 5.04
N LYS A 423 18.18 1.76 4.99
CA LYS A 423 18.04 2.61 6.17
C LYS A 423 16.60 3.10 6.34
N PRO A 424 16.17 3.46 7.55
CA PRO A 424 14.91 4.17 7.78
C PRO A 424 14.96 5.59 7.21
N ALA A 425 13.83 6.31 7.28
CA ALA A 425 13.76 7.74 6.94
C ALA A 425 14.87 8.54 7.66
N PRO A 426 15.52 9.53 7.01
CA PRO A 426 16.73 10.15 7.56
C PRO A 426 16.49 10.90 8.88
N GLU A 427 15.31 11.49 9.07
CA GLU A 427 14.93 12.15 10.32
C GLU A 427 14.79 11.12 11.45
N PHE A 428 14.19 9.97 11.14
CA PHE A 428 13.98 8.89 12.09
C PHE A 428 15.29 8.14 12.42
N GLU A 429 16.17 7.95 11.42
CA GLU A 429 17.52 7.41 11.63
C GLU A 429 18.30 8.24 12.67
N ARG A 430 18.31 9.57 12.50
CA ARG A 430 18.96 10.48 13.47
C ARG A 430 18.33 10.37 14.87
N TRP A 431 17.01 10.28 14.94
CA TRP A 431 16.31 10.13 16.21
C TRP A 431 16.66 8.81 16.90
N LEU A 432 16.71 7.69 16.18
CA LEU A 432 17.12 6.40 16.74
C LEU A 432 18.54 6.45 17.32
N ILE A 433 19.47 7.11 16.64
CA ILE A 433 20.85 7.31 17.12
C ILE A 433 20.86 8.19 18.37
N GLN A 434 20.15 9.32 18.36
CA GLN A 434 20.05 10.24 19.51
C GLN A 434 19.43 9.57 20.74
N MET A 435 18.44 8.71 20.53
CA MET A 435 17.82 7.92 21.59
C MET A 435 18.70 6.75 22.04
N GLY A 436 19.79 6.44 21.37
CA GLY A 436 20.65 5.30 21.69
C GLY A 436 20.06 3.94 21.32
N ILE A 437 19.00 3.92 20.51
CA ILE A 437 18.38 2.70 19.98
C ILE A 437 19.18 2.12 18.81
N ALA A 438 19.82 2.99 18.01
CA ALA A 438 20.71 2.59 16.93
C ALA A 438 22.15 3.10 17.16
N GLY A 439 23.11 2.44 16.55
CA GLY A 439 24.49 2.90 16.42
C GLY A 439 24.67 3.84 15.24
N GLU A 440 25.85 4.50 15.16
CA GLU A 440 26.26 5.31 14.00
C GLU A 440 26.32 4.49 12.69
N ASP A 441 26.53 3.19 12.81
CA ASP A 441 26.49 2.22 11.70
C ASP A 441 25.07 1.88 11.25
N GLY A 442 24.04 2.35 11.98
CA GLY A 442 22.63 2.06 11.74
C GLY A 442 22.15 0.74 12.35
N GLY A 443 23.02 -0.02 13.02
CA GLY A 443 22.65 -1.27 13.70
C GLY A 443 21.81 -0.98 14.95
N ILE A 444 20.72 -1.74 15.15
CA ILE A 444 19.87 -1.66 16.33
C ILE A 444 20.61 -2.22 17.55
N LYS A 445 20.55 -1.51 18.66
CA LYS A 445 21.21 -1.85 19.92
C LYS A 445 20.19 -2.39 20.92
N ARG A 446 20.64 -3.33 21.76
CA ARG A 446 19.88 -3.72 22.94
C ARG A 446 19.90 -2.56 23.96
N VAL A 447 18.75 -2.01 24.26
CA VAL A 447 18.61 -0.94 25.28
C VAL A 447 18.45 -1.52 26.68
N ALA A 448 18.89 -0.78 27.71
CA ALA A 448 18.72 -1.18 29.10
C ALA A 448 17.25 -0.96 29.54
N ALA A 449 16.79 -1.73 30.53
CA ALA A 449 15.44 -1.64 31.08
C ALA A 449 15.06 -0.22 31.60
N GLY A 450 16.05 0.59 32.05
CA GLY A 450 15.85 1.98 32.43
C GLY A 450 15.91 3.01 31.32
N HIS A 451 15.87 2.59 30.05
CA HIS A 451 15.92 3.49 28.92
C HIS A 451 14.76 4.50 28.97
N PRO A 452 15.00 5.82 28.74
CA PRO A 452 13.98 6.86 28.92
C PRO A 452 12.69 6.65 28.13
N LEU A 453 12.79 6.12 26.90
CA LEU A 453 11.63 5.81 26.08
C LEU A 453 10.80 4.68 26.70
N LEU A 454 11.44 3.58 27.12
CA LEU A 454 10.77 2.45 27.78
C LEU A 454 10.07 2.90 29.06
N ALA A 455 10.80 3.57 29.95
CA ALA A 455 10.29 4.06 31.22
C ALA A 455 9.17 5.10 31.01
N GLY A 456 9.32 5.98 30.02
CA GLY A 456 8.39 7.07 29.76
C GLY A 456 7.06 6.58 29.19
N ILE A 457 7.07 5.71 28.19
CA ILE A 457 5.84 5.13 27.62
C ILE A 457 5.19 4.18 28.62
N ALA A 458 5.97 3.37 29.32
CA ALA A 458 5.46 2.49 30.38
C ALA A 458 4.74 3.30 31.47
N ALA A 459 5.30 4.44 31.91
CA ALA A 459 4.67 5.32 32.89
C ALA A 459 3.40 5.99 32.35
N GLN A 460 3.43 6.49 31.10
CA GLN A 460 2.29 7.15 30.46
C GLN A 460 1.07 6.22 30.38
N HIS A 461 1.29 4.97 30.04
CA HIS A 461 0.24 3.97 29.85
C HIS A 461 0.10 2.98 31.02
N ARG A 462 0.80 3.23 32.15
CA ARG A 462 0.77 2.37 33.35
C ARG A 462 1.11 0.90 33.09
N LEU A 463 2.04 0.65 32.16
CA LEU A 463 2.52 -0.70 31.88
C LEU A 463 3.23 -1.26 33.11
N GLY A 464 2.92 -2.50 33.49
CA GLY A 464 3.49 -3.16 34.67
C GLY A 464 2.88 -2.74 36.03
N ALA A 465 1.91 -1.81 36.06
CA ALA A 465 1.14 -1.57 37.26
C ALA A 465 0.10 -2.69 37.47
N PRO A 466 -0.05 -3.30 38.64
CA PRO A 466 -1.11 -4.25 38.88
C PRO A 466 -2.47 -3.57 38.72
N ASP A 467 -3.41 -4.23 38.08
CA ASP A 467 -4.79 -3.75 37.97
C ASP A 467 -5.36 -3.62 39.37
N GLY A 468 -5.66 -2.38 39.80
CA GLY A 468 -6.14 -2.06 41.14
C GLY A 468 -7.53 -2.61 41.52
N ASN A 469 -8.08 -3.58 40.74
CA ASN A 469 -9.44 -4.06 40.91
C ASN A 469 -9.58 -5.58 41.15
N ASN A 470 -8.52 -6.31 41.50
CA ASN A 470 -8.65 -7.73 41.91
C ASN A 470 -8.42 -8.00 43.39
N ALA A 471 -8.72 -7.02 44.26
CA ALA A 471 -8.71 -7.20 45.71
C ALA A 471 -10.13 -7.02 46.26
N SER A 472 -11.10 -7.83 45.86
CA SER A 472 -12.33 -8.01 46.63
C SER A 472 -12.98 -9.36 46.35
N GLY A 473 -12.92 -10.26 47.35
CA GLY A 473 -13.92 -11.27 47.53
C GLY A 473 -13.57 -12.72 47.24
N GLY A 474 -12.49 -13.25 47.78
CA GLY A 474 -12.39 -14.69 48.01
C GLY A 474 -13.02 -15.02 49.36
N GLN A 475 -14.35 -15.10 49.48
CA GLN A 475 -14.99 -15.80 50.59
C GLN A 475 -14.95 -17.30 50.32
N ALA A 476 -14.17 -17.99 51.16
CA ALA A 476 -14.17 -19.43 51.24
C ALA A 476 -15.57 -19.91 51.72
N HIS A 477 -16.31 -20.62 50.85
CA HIS A 477 -17.38 -21.48 51.27
C HIS A 477 -16.81 -22.89 51.46
N GLY A 478 -16.70 -23.29 52.74
CA GLY A 478 -16.43 -24.65 53.12
C GLY A 478 -17.60 -25.58 52.73
N ALA A 479 -17.23 -26.76 52.31
CA ALA A 479 -18.12 -27.88 52.07
C ALA A 479 -18.61 -28.50 53.41
N PRO A 480 -19.71 -29.23 53.38
CA PRO A 480 -19.71 -30.52 53.99
C PRO A 480 -19.58 -31.63 52.94
#